data_a8b30c6fac142b6f037b5413c4e7c19e
#
_entry.id   a8b30c6fac142b6f037b5413c4e7c19e
#
_cell.length_a   1.000
_cell.length_b   1.000
_cell.length_c   1.000
_cell.angle_alpha   90.00
_cell.angle_beta   90.00
_cell.angle_gamma   90.00
#
_symmetry.space_group_name_H-M   'P 1'
#
loop_
_entity.id
_entity.type
_entity.pdbx_description
1 polymer ?
#
loop_
_entity_poly.entity_id
_entity_poly.type
_entity_poly.pdbx_seq_one_letter_code
_entity_poly.pdbx_strand_id
1 'polypeptide(L)'
;SIIYLILHAYKKKLDLESLYTLEKKNHEQEQELNQERLRFYTNITHELRTPLTLILGPLEDMQKETSLPAKQAQKLSVIHQSALRLLNLINQILEFRKTETQNKKLCVSKGNIAPLIYEIGLKYKELNQKTKIDFQIQIEKEEMLLFFDKEIITIVLDNLISNAIKYTEQGRVTLSLYQTMRNEVAYTEIKVSDTGYGISAEALPHIFDRYYQESGKHQASGTGIGLALVKNLVTLHEGEIRAESMQNEGSTFYISLLTDNIYPNALHADSTEPIQEDTNQEASLEYPQETTLDTGKPILLIVEDNEEIQKYIAESFADSFEVLTAYNGEEGKQQALSRIPDIVVSDIMMPVMDGITLCRQLKEDVRTSHIPIILLTAKDSLQDKEEGYKVGADSYLTKPFSASLLRSRINNLLESRKKLIAQFQTQSVPGNQADLKEKRIVIAEALSKLDNEFIEKITLLIEENLSSEKIDITYLSDKMCMSGSTLYRKMKALTGLSTNEYIRKVKMQNAERLLLEGKFNISEIAYKVGMNSTGYFRQCFKEEFGVSPSDYLKQIIQS
;
A
#
# COMPACT_ATOMS: atom_id res chain seq x y z
N SER A 1 67.93 19.40 -21.09
CA SER A 1 67.43 20.56 -21.84
C SER A 1 65.93 20.71 -21.51
N ILE A 2 65.47 21.94 -21.43
CA ILE A 2 64.10 22.33 -21.04
C ILE A 2 63.05 21.66 -21.94
N ILE A 3 63.32 21.51 -23.22
CA ILE A 3 62.45 20.86 -24.18
C ILE A 3 62.17 19.38 -23.81
N TYR A 4 63.18 18.67 -23.34
CA TYR A 4 63.02 17.26 -22.90
C TYR A 4 62.12 17.16 -21.67
N LEU A 5 62.25 18.09 -20.71
CA LEU A 5 61.39 18.13 -19.52
C LEU A 5 59.93 18.44 -19.88
N ILE A 6 59.69 19.34 -20.83
CA ILE A 6 58.34 19.69 -21.30
C ILE A 6 57.70 18.50 -22.03
N LEU A 7 58.43 17.82 -22.92
CA LEU A 7 57.96 16.63 -23.61
C LEU A 7 57.66 15.47 -22.65
N HIS A 8 58.51 15.28 -21.64
CA HIS A 8 58.29 14.26 -20.62
C HIS A 8 57.07 14.56 -19.74
N ALA A 9 56.86 15.80 -19.32
CA ALA A 9 55.71 16.25 -18.59
C ALA A 9 54.43 16.11 -19.43
N TYR A 10 54.47 16.46 -20.71
CA TYR A 10 53.33 16.31 -21.63
C TYR A 10 52.94 14.83 -21.84
N LYS A 11 53.95 13.95 -22.04
CA LYS A 11 53.73 12.51 -22.15
C LYS A 11 53.10 11.95 -20.88
N LYS A 12 53.59 12.30 -19.70
CA LYS A 12 53.06 11.89 -18.41
C LYS A 12 51.61 12.37 -18.20
N LYS A 13 51.26 13.56 -18.68
CA LYS A 13 49.88 14.06 -18.66
C LYS A 13 48.95 13.25 -19.56
N LEU A 14 49.43 12.93 -20.79
CA LEU A 14 48.66 12.11 -21.74
C LEU A 14 48.41 10.68 -21.20
N ASP A 15 49.42 10.07 -20.59
CA ASP A 15 49.33 8.75 -19.97
C ASP A 15 48.34 8.78 -18.78
N LEU A 16 48.32 9.84 -17.99
CA LEU A 16 47.38 10.02 -16.88
C LEU A 16 45.95 10.24 -17.37
N GLU A 17 45.73 11.01 -18.43
CA GLU A 17 44.44 11.20 -19.06
C GLU A 17 43.89 9.91 -19.68
N SER A 18 44.76 9.10 -20.29
CA SER A 18 44.40 7.81 -20.84
C SER A 18 44.01 6.79 -19.76
N LEU A 19 44.74 6.77 -18.63
CA LEU A 19 44.41 5.95 -17.47
C LEU A 19 43.06 6.36 -16.85
N TYR A 20 42.84 7.65 -16.67
CA TYR A 20 41.58 8.16 -16.13
C TYR A 20 40.39 7.83 -17.02
N THR A 21 40.53 7.96 -18.35
CA THR A 21 39.48 7.60 -19.30
C THR A 21 39.19 6.09 -19.32
N LEU A 22 40.24 5.27 -19.17
CA LEU A 22 40.08 3.81 -19.08
C LEU A 22 39.39 3.40 -17.77
N GLU A 23 39.81 3.99 -16.66
CA GLU A 23 39.19 3.74 -15.34
C GLU A 23 37.72 4.16 -15.30
N LYS A 24 37.39 5.32 -15.86
CA LYS A 24 36.03 5.79 -16.01
C LYS A 24 35.17 4.84 -16.85
N LYS A 25 35.71 4.37 -17.99
CA LYS A 25 35.00 3.43 -18.85
C LYS A 25 34.78 2.05 -18.19
N ASN A 26 35.78 1.58 -17.44
CA ASN A 26 35.62 0.35 -16.67
C ASN A 26 34.56 0.48 -15.59
N HIS A 27 34.52 1.62 -14.91
CA HIS A 27 33.50 1.90 -13.88
C HIS A 27 32.09 1.99 -14.48
N GLU A 28 31.94 2.65 -15.64
CA GLU A 28 30.66 2.72 -16.37
C GLU A 28 30.19 1.31 -16.80
N GLN A 29 31.07 0.47 -17.33
CA GLN A 29 30.76 -0.92 -17.70
C GLN A 29 30.38 -1.77 -16.49
N GLU A 30 31.05 -1.59 -15.36
CA GLU A 30 30.72 -2.30 -14.13
C GLU A 30 29.35 -1.88 -13.59
N GLN A 31 29.02 -0.60 -13.68
CA GLN A 31 27.69 -0.09 -13.32
C GLN A 31 26.58 -0.63 -14.22
N GLU A 32 26.80 -0.67 -15.54
CA GLU A 32 25.84 -1.25 -16.49
C GLU A 32 25.61 -2.73 -16.19
N LEU A 33 26.69 -3.50 -16.01
CA LEU A 33 26.60 -4.93 -15.69
C LEU A 33 25.85 -5.20 -14.37
N ASN A 34 26.09 -4.34 -13.36
CA ASN A 34 25.39 -4.45 -12.09
C ASN A 34 23.89 -4.11 -12.23
N GLN A 35 23.54 -3.12 -13.06
CA GLN A 35 22.14 -2.80 -13.34
C GLN A 35 21.41 -3.92 -14.10
N GLU A 36 22.08 -4.53 -15.10
CA GLU A 36 21.52 -5.68 -15.82
C GLU A 36 21.28 -6.89 -14.89
N ARG A 37 22.25 -7.17 -14.01
CA ARG A 37 22.10 -8.23 -12.99
C ARG A 37 20.92 -7.96 -12.07
N LEU A 38 20.73 -6.72 -11.63
CA LEU A 38 19.58 -6.37 -10.78
C LEU A 38 18.24 -6.56 -11.48
N ARG A 39 18.13 -6.07 -12.73
CA ARG A 39 16.92 -6.25 -13.53
C ARG A 39 16.60 -7.75 -13.69
N PHE A 40 17.61 -8.56 -13.97
CA PHE A 40 17.47 -10.01 -14.09
C PHE A 40 16.91 -10.64 -12.80
N TYR A 41 17.48 -10.32 -11.63
CA TYR A 41 17.00 -10.85 -10.36
C TYR A 41 15.61 -10.34 -9.98
N THR A 42 15.30 -9.09 -10.27
CA THR A 42 13.95 -8.53 -10.05
C THR A 42 12.92 -9.27 -10.90
N ASN A 43 13.22 -9.49 -12.16
CA ASN A 43 12.34 -10.21 -13.08
C ASN A 43 12.13 -11.68 -12.64
N ILE A 44 13.21 -12.42 -12.33
CA ILE A 44 13.09 -13.80 -11.82
C ILE A 44 12.23 -13.87 -10.57
N THR A 45 12.37 -12.90 -9.66
CA THR A 45 11.55 -12.91 -8.46
C THR A 45 10.08 -12.69 -8.76
N HIS A 46 9.77 -11.78 -9.68
CA HIS A 46 8.40 -11.59 -10.14
C HIS A 46 7.86 -12.89 -10.75
N GLU A 47 8.61 -13.50 -11.65
CA GLU A 47 8.25 -14.78 -12.27
C GLU A 47 8.10 -15.95 -11.29
N LEU A 48 8.82 -15.95 -10.16
CA LEU A 48 8.66 -16.95 -9.11
C LEU A 48 7.52 -16.65 -8.14
N ARG A 49 7.20 -15.39 -7.90
CA ARG A 49 6.06 -15.00 -7.03
C ARG A 49 4.71 -15.30 -7.67
N THR A 50 4.60 -15.17 -8.98
CA THR A 50 3.39 -15.49 -9.75
C THR A 50 2.88 -16.90 -9.48
N PRO A 51 3.63 -18.00 -9.74
CA PRO A 51 3.18 -19.34 -9.41
C PRO A 51 2.96 -19.56 -7.91
N LEU A 52 3.72 -18.87 -7.04
CA LEU A 52 3.48 -18.94 -5.60
C LEU A 52 2.14 -18.30 -5.19
N THR A 53 1.73 -17.22 -5.85
CA THR A 53 0.40 -16.62 -5.63
C THR A 53 -0.70 -17.61 -5.99
N LEU A 54 -0.56 -18.32 -7.11
CA LEU A 54 -1.50 -19.35 -7.56
C LEU A 54 -1.51 -20.62 -6.69
N ILE A 55 -0.46 -20.84 -5.89
CA ILE A 55 -0.41 -21.93 -4.90
C ILE A 55 -0.95 -21.46 -3.55
N LEU A 56 -0.45 -20.34 -3.03
CA LEU A 56 -0.76 -19.86 -1.69
C LEU A 56 -2.17 -19.29 -1.59
N GLY A 57 -2.63 -18.52 -2.60
CA GLY A 57 -3.96 -17.93 -2.59
C GLY A 57 -5.08 -18.97 -2.42
N PRO A 58 -5.21 -19.94 -3.33
CA PRO A 58 -6.22 -21.00 -3.20
C PRO A 58 -6.07 -21.84 -1.92
N LEU A 59 -4.83 -22.10 -1.45
CA LEU A 59 -4.60 -22.83 -0.21
C LEU A 59 -5.10 -22.07 1.02
N GLU A 60 -4.88 -20.76 1.08
CA GLU A 60 -5.41 -19.91 2.16
C GLU A 60 -6.94 -19.84 2.14
N ASP A 61 -7.54 -19.74 0.94
CA ASP A 61 -9.00 -19.73 0.79
C ASP A 61 -9.59 -21.07 1.22
N MET A 62 -8.99 -22.21 0.83
CA MET A 62 -9.42 -23.55 1.27
C MET A 62 -9.25 -23.78 2.77
N GLN A 63 -8.23 -23.21 3.42
CA GLN A 63 -8.03 -23.36 4.87
C GLN A 63 -9.11 -22.63 5.70
N LYS A 64 -9.76 -21.62 5.13
CA LYS A 64 -10.87 -20.90 5.77
C LYS A 64 -12.21 -21.65 5.65
N GLU A 65 -12.30 -22.63 4.77
CA GLU A 65 -13.49 -23.47 4.66
C GLU A 65 -13.62 -24.38 5.90
N THR A 66 -14.69 -24.17 6.67
CA THR A 66 -14.97 -24.87 7.94
C THR A 66 -15.30 -26.36 7.80
N SER A 67 -15.40 -26.90 6.58
CA SER A 67 -15.90 -28.25 6.31
C SER A 67 -14.83 -29.29 5.94
N LEU A 68 -13.54 -28.97 6.05
CA LEU A 68 -12.47 -29.88 5.62
C LEU A 68 -12.22 -31.03 6.62
N PRO A 69 -12.17 -32.31 6.16
CA PRO A 69 -11.75 -33.43 7.00
C PRO A 69 -10.33 -33.21 7.58
N ALA A 70 -10.10 -33.55 8.85
CA ALA A 70 -8.84 -33.30 9.56
C ALA A 70 -7.59 -33.79 8.81
N LYS A 71 -7.67 -34.93 8.12
CA LYS A 71 -6.55 -35.45 7.31
C LYS A 71 -6.23 -34.59 6.09
N GLN A 72 -7.22 -33.96 5.48
CA GLN A 72 -7.05 -33.03 4.34
C GLN A 72 -6.50 -31.69 4.82
N ALA A 73 -7.04 -31.15 5.93
CA ALA A 73 -6.53 -29.94 6.57
C ALA A 73 -5.03 -30.07 6.93
N GLN A 74 -4.62 -31.24 7.46
CA GLN A 74 -3.20 -31.48 7.75
C GLN A 74 -2.32 -31.48 6.49
N LYS A 75 -2.78 -32.11 5.39
CA LYS A 75 -2.04 -32.10 4.12
C LYS A 75 -1.92 -30.69 3.53
N LEU A 76 -3.02 -29.93 3.54
CA LEU A 76 -3.03 -28.53 3.08
C LEU A 76 -2.06 -27.67 3.91
N SER A 77 -2.03 -27.85 5.24
CA SER A 77 -1.09 -27.16 6.10
C SER A 77 0.36 -27.44 5.74
N VAL A 78 0.71 -28.69 5.41
CA VAL A 78 2.06 -29.05 4.98
C VAL A 78 2.43 -28.39 3.64
N ILE A 79 1.52 -28.37 2.66
CA ILE A 79 1.75 -27.73 1.36
C ILE A 79 1.90 -26.22 1.56
N HIS A 80 1.03 -25.60 2.34
CA HIS A 80 1.07 -24.18 2.65
C HIS A 80 2.39 -23.78 3.32
N GLN A 81 2.83 -24.51 4.35
CA GLN A 81 4.11 -24.27 4.99
C GLN A 81 5.31 -24.42 4.04
N SER A 82 5.24 -25.39 3.11
CA SER A 82 6.29 -25.59 2.11
C SER A 82 6.35 -24.43 1.11
N ALA A 83 5.21 -23.93 0.67
CA ALA A 83 5.11 -22.78 -0.23
C ALA A 83 5.60 -21.48 0.45
N LEU A 84 5.24 -21.25 1.72
CA LEU A 84 5.76 -20.12 2.52
C LEU A 84 7.28 -20.21 2.69
N ARG A 85 7.80 -21.40 2.92
CA ARG A 85 9.26 -21.62 3.00
C ARG A 85 9.96 -21.25 1.69
N LEU A 86 9.38 -21.65 0.54
CA LEU A 86 9.91 -21.30 -0.77
C LEU A 86 9.89 -19.77 -1.01
N LEU A 87 8.80 -19.09 -0.63
CA LEU A 87 8.67 -17.64 -0.71
C LEU A 87 9.79 -16.95 0.11
N ASN A 88 10.00 -17.40 1.34
CA ASN A 88 11.07 -16.86 2.20
C ASN A 88 12.45 -17.04 1.58
N LEU A 89 12.72 -18.18 0.94
CA LEU A 89 13.99 -18.41 0.25
C LEU A 89 14.20 -17.44 -0.91
N ILE A 90 13.17 -17.23 -1.72
CA ILE A 90 13.19 -16.27 -2.84
C ILE A 90 13.47 -14.85 -2.33
N ASN A 91 12.78 -14.42 -1.27
CA ASN A 91 12.97 -13.10 -0.68
C ASN A 91 14.40 -12.95 -0.10
N GLN A 92 14.95 -13.98 0.57
CA GLN A 92 16.33 -13.96 1.07
C GLN A 92 17.37 -13.82 -0.04
N ILE A 93 17.19 -14.55 -1.15
CA ILE A 93 18.09 -14.45 -2.31
C ILE A 93 18.07 -13.05 -2.91
N LEU A 94 16.88 -12.44 -3.03
CA LEU A 94 16.72 -11.08 -3.53
C LEU A 94 17.41 -10.05 -2.66
N GLU A 95 17.11 -10.06 -1.35
CA GLU A 95 17.69 -9.10 -0.41
C GLU A 95 19.22 -9.25 -0.36
N PHE A 96 19.71 -10.50 -0.39
CA PHE A 96 21.14 -10.75 -0.46
C PHE A 96 21.78 -10.12 -1.71
N ARG A 97 21.13 -10.25 -2.87
CA ARG A 97 21.65 -9.69 -4.13
C ARG A 97 21.58 -8.17 -4.19
N LYS A 98 20.52 -7.57 -3.64
CA LYS A 98 20.43 -6.10 -3.53
C LYS A 98 21.57 -5.52 -2.69
N THR A 99 21.94 -6.19 -1.60
CA THR A 99 23.06 -5.74 -0.74
C THR A 99 24.41 -5.94 -1.41
N GLU A 100 24.61 -7.01 -2.21
CA GLU A 100 25.84 -7.31 -2.90
C GLU A 100 26.20 -6.29 -4.00
N THR A 101 25.21 -5.79 -4.69
CA THR A 101 25.38 -4.82 -5.80
C THR A 101 25.46 -3.37 -5.33
N GLN A 102 25.56 -3.10 -4.02
CA GLN A 102 25.55 -1.76 -3.40
C GLN A 102 24.32 -0.90 -3.79
N ASN A 103 23.25 -1.52 -4.29
CA ASN A 103 22.06 -0.81 -4.72
C ASN A 103 21.01 -0.65 -3.61
N LYS A 104 21.16 -1.35 -2.47
CA LYS A 104 20.35 -1.08 -1.29
C LYS A 104 20.94 0.15 -0.58
N LYS A 105 20.24 1.27 -0.70
CA LYS A 105 20.56 2.49 0.06
C LYS A 105 20.03 2.35 1.46
N LEU A 106 20.84 2.75 2.44
CA LEU A 106 20.43 2.83 3.84
C LEU A 106 19.39 3.95 3.97
N CYS A 107 18.23 3.65 4.57
CA CYS A 107 17.17 4.62 4.83
C CYS A 107 16.95 4.71 6.34
N VAL A 108 17.55 5.70 6.98
CA VAL A 108 17.52 5.85 8.44
C VAL A 108 16.47 6.86 8.88
N SER A 109 15.83 6.58 10.01
CA SER A 109 15.02 7.53 10.75
C SER A 109 15.50 7.63 12.18
N LYS A 110 15.43 8.83 12.79
CA LYS A 110 15.71 8.99 14.21
C LYS A 110 14.53 8.47 15.01
N GLY A 111 14.76 7.50 15.88
CA GLY A 111 13.68 6.92 16.67
C GLY A 111 14.16 6.14 17.86
N ASN A 112 13.22 5.72 18.70
CA ASN A 112 13.48 4.79 19.81
C ASN A 112 13.47 3.35 19.26
N ILE A 113 14.60 2.65 19.37
CA ILE A 113 14.72 1.27 18.88
C ILE A 113 14.07 0.24 19.83
N ALA A 114 13.94 0.56 21.13
CA ALA A 114 13.44 -0.38 22.13
C ALA A 114 12.03 -0.92 21.85
N PRO A 115 11.03 -0.11 21.44
CA PRO A 115 9.72 -0.61 21.04
C PRO A 115 9.76 -1.59 19.87
N LEU A 116 10.59 -1.33 18.84
CA LEU A 116 10.75 -2.23 17.71
C LEU A 116 11.30 -3.59 18.13
N ILE A 117 12.36 -3.62 18.97
CA ILE A 117 12.95 -4.85 19.48
C ILE A 117 11.93 -5.63 20.32
N TYR A 118 11.15 -4.92 21.15
CA TYR A 118 10.10 -5.52 21.97
C TYR A 118 8.99 -6.14 21.12
N GLU A 119 8.50 -5.44 20.11
CA GLU A 119 7.46 -5.90 19.17
C GLU A 119 7.89 -7.18 18.44
N ILE A 120 9.12 -7.18 17.87
CA ILE A 120 9.69 -8.36 17.20
C ILE A 120 9.81 -9.52 18.20
N GLY A 121 10.32 -9.27 19.39
CA GLY A 121 10.44 -10.29 20.44
C GLY A 121 9.10 -10.87 20.87
N LEU A 122 8.06 -10.03 21.01
CA LEU A 122 6.71 -10.44 21.38
C LEU A 122 6.10 -11.35 20.32
N LYS A 123 6.23 -11.01 19.03
CA LYS A 123 5.82 -11.84 17.89
C LYS A 123 6.36 -13.27 18.00
N TYR A 124 7.66 -13.42 18.25
CA TYR A 124 8.29 -14.74 18.37
C TYR A 124 7.92 -15.46 19.65
N LYS A 125 7.71 -14.74 20.76
CA LYS A 125 7.24 -15.31 22.03
C LYS A 125 5.84 -15.91 21.87
N GLU A 126 4.93 -15.24 21.18
CA GLU A 126 3.57 -15.72 20.92
C GLU A 126 3.56 -16.91 19.95
N LEU A 127 4.34 -16.87 18.88
CA LEU A 127 4.47 -17.99 17.93
C LEU A 127 5.03 -19.25 18.60
N ASN A 128 5.80 -19.10 19.67
CA ASN A 128 6.53 -20.19 20.34
C ASN A 128 5.82 -20.79 21.58
N GLN A 129 4.60 -20.32 21.91
CA GLN A 129 3.87 -20.77 23.12
C GLN A 129 3.65 -22.28 23.23
N LYS A 130 3.70 -23.02 22.10
CA LYS A 130 3.49 -24.48 22.06
C LYS A 130 4.79 -25.29 22.01
N THR A 131 5.95 -24.64 22.07
CA THR A 131 7.26 -25.30 22.00
C THR A 131 7.89 -25.48 23.42
N LYS A 132 8.93 -26.30 23.50
CA LYS A 132 9.70 -26.48 24.74
C LYS A 132 10.79 -25.41 24.93
N ILE A 133 10.65 -24.26 24.28
CA ILE A 133 11.62 -23.16 24.30
C ILE A 133 11.07 -22.01 25.14
N ASP A 134 11.80 -21.60 26.16
CA ASP A 134 11.53 -20.38 26.94
C ASP A 134 12.08 -19.15 26.19
N PHE A 135 11.19 -18.34 25.64
CA PHE A 135 11.61 -17.12 24.91
C PHE A 135 11.56 -15.91 25.85
N GLN A 136 12.71 -15.27 26.06
CA GLN A 136 12.87 -14.13 26.95
C GLN A 136 13.27 -12.85 26.19
N ILE A 137 12.71 -11.72 26.63
CA ILE A 137 13.04 -10.38 26.10
C ILE A 137 13.62 -9.57 27.28
N GLN A 138 14.81 -8.99 27.07
CA GLN A 138 15.52 -8.20 28.07
C GLN A 138 15.94 -6.87 27.46
N ILE A 139 15.29 -5.78 27.85
CA ILE A 139 15.59 -4.43 27.41
C ILE A 139 16.08 -3.64 28.63
N GLU A 140 17.31 -3.11 28.52
CA GLU A 140 17.94 -2.40 29.65
C GLU A 140 17.25 -1.04 29.91
N LYS A 141 16.87 -0.33 28.87
CA LYS A 141 16.23 0.99 28.95
C LYS A 141 15.05 1.06 27.99
N GLU A 142 13.95 1.65 28.43
CA GLU A 142 12.75 1.85 27.60
C GLU A 142 12.95 2.89 26.48
N GLU A 143 13.90 3.81 26.65
CA GLU A 143 14.22 4.85 25.66
C GLU A 143 15.68 4.75 25.24
N MET A 144 15.89 4.36 23.98
CA MET A 144 17.18 4.26 23.32
C MET A 144 17.09 4.92 21.94
N LEU A 145 17.40 6.22 21.88
CA LEU A 145 17.31 7.03 20.66
C LEU A 145 18.58 6.88 19.82
N LEU A 146 18.42 6.47 18.57
CA LEU A 146 19.49 6.48 17.56
C LEU A 146 18.88 6.61 16.15
N PHE A 147 19.73 6.80 15.17
CA PHE A 147 19.32 6.68 13.76
C PHE A 147 19.47 5.22 13.33
N PHE A 148 18.40 4.62 12.78
CA PHE A 148 18.45 3.25 12.28
C PHE A 148 17.46 3.03 11.14
N ASP A 149 17.72 2.01 10.34
CA ASP A 149 16.81 1.50 9.31
C ASP A 149 15.95 0.39 9.89
N LYS A 150 14.66 0.67 10.07
CA LYS A 150 13.69 -0.25 10.69
C LYS A 150 13.57 -1.57 9.91
N GLU A 151 13.60 -1.51 8.57
CA GLU A 151 13.49 -2.69 7.71
C GLU A 151 14.72 -3.59 7.86
N ILE A 152 15.92 -3.01 7.82
CA ILE A 152 17.18 -3.75 7.99
C ILE A 152 17.22 -4.44 9.35
N ILE A 153 16.91 -3.74 10.44
CA ILE A 153 16.90 -4.31 11.79
C ILE A 153 15.91 -5.46 11.88
N THR A 154 14.71 -5.31 11.30
CA THR A 154 13.70 -6.38 11.29
C THR A 154 14.22 -7.63 10.55
N ILE A 155 14.78 -7.48 9.35
CA ILE A 155 15.32 -8.61 8.55
C ILE A 155 16.46 -9.31 9.32
N VAL A 156 17.34 -8.55 9.93
CA VAL A 156 18.47 -9.08 10.72
C VAL A 156 17.98 -9.90 11.89
N LEU A 157 17.03 -9.38 12.67
CA LEU A 157 16.49 -10.07 13.84
C LEU A 157 15.64 -11.29 13.46
N ASP A 158 14.82 -11.21 12.42
CA ASP A 158 14.04 -12.34 11.93
C ASP A 158 14.97 -13.51 11.54
N ASN A 159 16.13 -13.24 10.91
CA ASN A 159 17.11 -14.26 10.58
C ASN A 159 17.79 -14.85 11.82
N LEU A 160 18.22 -14.03 12.78
CA LEU A 160 18.93 -14.50 13.97
C LEU A 160 17.99 -15.25 14.92
N ILE A 161 16.79 -14.73 15.19
CA ILE A 161 15.83 -15.36 16.10
C ILE A 161 15.29 -16.66 15.50
N SER A 162 14.98 -16.67 14.20
CA SER A 162 14.54 -17.91 13.54
C SER A 162 15.61 -19.00 13.57
N ASN A 163 16.90 -18.64 13.41
CA ASN A 163 18.00 -19.59 13.59
C ASN A 163 18.10 -20.07 15.03
N ALA A 164 18.05 -19.19 16.03
CA ALA A 164 18.09 -19.54 17.43
C ALA A 164 16.99 -20.56 17.81
N ILE A 165 15.75 -20.32 17.38
CA ILE A 165 14.61 -21.22 17.59
C ILE A 165 14.79 -22.54 16.84
N LYS A 166 15.28 -22.50 15.60
CA LYS A 166 15.48 -23.67 14.76
C LYS A 166 16.52 -24.64 15.30
N TYR A 167 17.61 -24.12 15.90
CA TYR A 167 18.71 -24.92 16.43
C TYR A 167 18.61 -25.21 17.94
N THR A 168 17.53 -24.78 18.60
CA THR A 168 17.22 -25.09 20.00
C THR A 168 16.02 -26.03 20.03
N GLU A 169 16.22 -27.29 20.41
CA GLU A 169 15.13 -28.25 20.54
C GLU A 169 14.33 -28.05 21.84
N GLN A 170 15.04 -27.78 22.91
CA GLN A 170 14.49 -27.40 24.23
C GLN A 170 15.50 -26.53 24.96
N GLY A 171 15.01 -25.57 25.74
CA GLY A 171 15.86 -24.64 26.50
C GLY A 171 15.39 -23.21 26.42
N ARG A 172 16.30 -22.29 26.16
CA ARG A 172 16.00 -20.85 26.19
C ARG A 172 16.55 -20.13 24.97
N VAL A 173 15.78 -19.16 24.48
CA VAL A 173 16.22 -18.14 23.53
C VAL A 173 16.01 -16.76 24.16
N THR A 174 17.04 -15.93 24.19
CA THR A 174 16.99 -14.61 24.83
C THR A 174 17.33 -13.53 23.79
N LEU A 175 16.44 -12.56 23.62
CA LEU A 175 16.67 -11.33 22.88
C LEU A 175 16.95 -10.21 23.89
N SER A 176 18.14 -9.60 23.80
CA SER A 176 18.53 -8.53 24.71
C SER A 176 18.93 -7.26 23.96
N LEU A 177 18.63 -6.10 24.56
CA LEU A 177 19.02 -4.78 24.05
C LEU A 177 19.65 -3.99 25.21
N TYR A 178 20.87 -3.48 25.00
CA TYR A 178 21.60 -2.69 26.00
C TYR A 178 22.59 -1.73 25.33
N GLN A 179 23.09 -0.76 26.12
CA GLN A 179 24.14 0.15 25.67
C GLN A 179 25.48 -0.25 26.27
N THR A 180 26.52 -0.14 25.48
CA THR A 180 27.91 -0.40 25.90
C THR A 180 28.86 0.69 25.40
N MET A 181 29.96 0.87 26.12
CA MET A 181 31.03 1.80 25.74
C MET A 181 32.27 0.99 25.37
N ARG A 182 32.83 1.23 24.18
CA ARG A 182 34.11 0.64 23.76
C ARG A 182 35.00 1.76 23.27
N ASN A 183 36.18 1.93 23.88
CA ASN A 183 37.13 2.97 23.49
C ASN A 183 36.51 4.39 23.37
N GLU A 184 35.72 4.78 24.38
CA GLU A 184 34.99 6.06 24.43
C GLU A 184 33.86 6.23 23.36
N VAL A 185 33.56 5.20 22.57
CA VAL A 185 32.46 5.19 21.57
C VAL A 185 31.27 4.45 22.14
N ALA A 186 30.10 5.07 22.07
CA ALA A 186 28.84 4.49 22.51
C ALA A 186 28.25 3.57 21.44
N TYR A 187 27.91 2.35 21.84
CA TYR A 187 27.23 1.37 20.99
C TYR A 187 25.90 0.95 21.60
N THR A 188 24.90 0.86 20.75
CA THR A 188 23.65 0.13 21.07
C THR A 188 23.82 -1.30 20.59
N GLU A 189 23.81 -2.25 21.54
CA GLU A 189 24.06 -3.66 21.26
C GLU A 189 22.79 -4.48 21.37
N ILE A 190 22.47 -5.22 20.29
CA ILE A 190 21.38 -6.19 20.25
C ILE A 190 22.01 -7.59 20.33
N LYS A 191 21.55 -8.41 21.27
CA LYS A 191 22.07 -9.74 21.52
C LYS A 191 20.95 -10.78 21.36
N VAL A 192 21.20 -11.81 20.53
CA VAL A 192 20.37 -12.99 20.41
C VAL A 192 21.17 -14.19 20.92
N SER A 193 20.72 -14.82 22.00
CA SER A 193 21.39 -15.97 22.65
C SER A 193 20.46 -17.17 22.69
N ASP A 194 20.96 -18.33 22.36
CA ASP A 194 20.26 -19.61 22.46
C ASP A 194 21.05 -20.63 23.30
N THR A 195 20.37 -21.62 23.82
CA THR A 195 20.95 -22.78 24.51
C THR A 195 20.83 -24.06 23.68
N GLY A 196 20.97 -23.93 22.37
CA GLY A 196 20.83 -25.01 21.42
C GLY A 196 22.09 -25.83 21.22
N TYR A 197 22.22 -26.44 20.06
CA TYR A 197 23.35 -27.35 19.75
C TYR A 197 24.71 -26.64 19.67
N GLY A 198 24.73 -25.30 19.58
CA GLY A 198 25.97 -24.54 19.41
C GLY A 198 26.60 -24.78 18.02
N ILE A 199 27.76 -24.18 17.83
CA ILE A 199 28.55 -24.20 16.59
C ILE A 199 29.95 -24.70 16.94
N SER A 200 30.53 -25.58 16.11
CA SER A 200 31.88 -26.05 16.35
C SER A 200 32.93 -24.96 16.16
N ALA A 201 34.06 -25.06 16.84
CA ALA A 201 35.16 -24.10 16.70
C ALA A 201 35.71 -24.01 15.25
N GLU A 202 35.60 -25.10 14.48
CA GLU A 202 36.00 -25.15 13.08
C GLU A 202 35.02 -24.44 12.16
N ALA A 203 33.71 -24.50 12.45
CA ALA A 203 32.66 -23.87 11.68
C ALA A 203 32.51 -22.37 11.99
N LEU A 204 32.77 -21.94 13.22
CA LEU A 204 32.52 -20.58 13.70
C LEU A 204 33.14 -19.46 12.81
N PRO A 205 34.35 -19.58 12.26
CA PRO A 205 34.90 -18.57 11.35
C PRO A 205 34.16 -18.47 10.01
N HIS A 206 33.44 -19.53 9.61
CA HIS A 206 32.82 -19.70 8.29
C HIS A 206 31.31 -19.48 8.28
N ILE A 207 30.66 -19.30 9.45
CA ILE A 207 29.19 -19.20 9.53
C ILE A 207 28.61 -18.03 8.75
N PHE A 208 29.38 -17.00 8.49
CA PHE A 208 29.02 -15.84 7.68
C PHE A 208 29.40 -15.98 6.19
N ASP A 209 30.05 -17.10 5.80
CA ASP A 209 30.39 -17.37 4.41
C ASP A 209 29.15 -17.81 3.64
N ARG A 210 29.12 -17.52 2.35
CA ARG A 210 27.98 -17.82 1.47
C ARG A 210 27.82 -19.32 1.29
N TYR A 211 26.58 -19.78 1.37
CA TYR A 211 26.20 -21.19 1.19
C TYR A 211 26.87 -22.15 2.17
N TYR A 212 27.52 -21.62 3.20
CA TYR A 212 28.13 -22.44 4.22
C TYR A 212 27.06 -23.07 5.11
N GLN A 213 27.21 -24.38 5.34
CA GLN A 213 26.40 -25.17 6.25
C GLN A 213 27.31 -26.19 6.94
N GLU A 214 27.23 -26.29 8.25
CA GLU A 214 27.96 -27.30 8.98
C GLU A 214 27.36 -28.68 8.72
N SER A 215 28.19 -29.65 8.27
CA SER A 215 27.78 -31.02 8.00
C SER A 215 27.74 -31.81 9.32
N GLY A 216 26.57 -32.34 9.73
CA GLY A 216 26.45 -33.07 11.00
C GLY A 216 25.11 -33.74 11.22
N LYS A 217 24.95 -34.44 12.37
CA LYS A 217 23.74 -35.18 12.75
C LYS A 217 22.50 -34.30 12.93
N HIS A 218 22.66 -32.99 13.14
CA HIS A 218 21.59 -32.00 13.36
C HIS A 218 21.45 -31.02 12.17
N GLN A 219 21.66 -31.52 10.95
CA GLN A 219 21.54 -30.74 9.73
C GLN A 219 20.08 -30.29 9.51
N ALA A 220 19.72 -29.15 10.07
CA ALA A 220 18.43 -28.54 9.80
C ALA A 220 18.47 -27.87 8.41
N SER A 221 17.48 -28.12 7.54
CA SER A 221 17.41 -27.58 6.19
C SER A 221 17.56 -26.04 6.17
N GLY A 222 18.53 -25.52 5.46
CA GLY A 222 18.79 -24.09 5.31
C GLY A 222 19.42 -23.80 3.96
N THR A 223 19.56 -22.52 3.59
CA THR A 223 20.19 -22.08 2.33
C THR A 223 21.67 -21.71 2.49
N GLY A 224 22.13 -21.48 3.73
CA GLY A 224 23.44 -20.89 3.98
C GLY A 224 23.59 -19.43 3.56
N ILE A 225 22.45 -18.73 3.31
CA ILE A 225 22.43 -17.34 2.88
C ILE A 225 22.10 -16.40 4.04
N GLY A 226 21.31 -16.85 5.02
CA GLY A 226 20.74 -16.00 6.08
C GLY A 226 21.79 -15.24 6.90
N LEU A 227 22.83 -15.91 7.41
CA LEU A 227 23.88 -15.25 8.19
C LEU A 227 24.80 -14.37 7.33
N ALA A 228 25.05 -14.74 6.08
CA ALA A 228 25.78 -13.90 5.14
C ALA A 228 24.98 -12.61 4.82
N LEU A 229 23.67 -12.72 4.67
CA LEU A 229 22.77 -11.55 4.53
C LEU A 229 22.82 -10.65 5.77
N VAL A 230 22.71 -11.23 6.96
CA VAL A 230 22.82 -10.48 8.22
C VAL A 230 24.14 -9.69 8.28
N LYS A 231 25.26 -10.30 7.97
CA LYS A 231 26.57 -9.63 7.94
C LYS A 231 26.57 -8.47 6.95
N ASN A 232 26.07 -8.65 5.74
CA ASN A 232 26.01 -7.60 4.72
C ASN A 232 25.11 -6.43 5.17
N LEU A 233 23.94 -6.71 5.76
CA LEU A 233 23.01 -5.70 6.23
C LEU A 233 23.55 -4.90 7.42
N VAL A 234 24.19 -5.57 8.37
CA VAL A 234 24.84 -4.92 9.51
C VAL A 234 26.02 -4.07 9.04
N THR A 235 26.80 -4.55 8.06
CA THR A 235 27.89 -3.76 7.45
C THR A 235 27.36 -2.54 6.69
N LEU A 236 26.25 -2.68 5.96
CA LEU A 236 25.58 -1.56 5.28
C LEU A 236 25.11 -0.50 6.30
N HIS A 237 24.69 -0.95 7.49
CA HIS A 237 24.31 -0.10 8.61
C HIS A 237 25.53 0.44 9.40
N GLU A 238 26.75 0.30 8.86
CA GLU A 238 28.01 0.71 9.51
C GLU A 238 28.19 0.09 10.90
N GLY A 239 27.54 -1.03 11.17
CA GLY A 239 27.59 -1.78 12.42
C GLY A 239 28.57 -2.96 12.36
N GLU A 240 28.72 -3.62 13.50
CA GLU A 240 29.54 -4.82 13.67
C GLU A 240 28.69 -6.00 14.11
N ILE A 241 28.94 -7.19 13.52
CA ILE A 241 28.36 -8.45 13.98
C ILE A 241 29.46 -9.38 14.45
N ARG A 242 29.26 -10.01 15.61
CA ARG A 242 30.12 -11.05 16.15
C ARG A 242 29.29 -12.22 16.69
N ALA A 243 29.90 -13.40 16.73
CA ALA A 243 29.27 -14.60 17.26
C ALA A 243 30.21 -15.28 18.26
N GLU A 244 29.62 -15.80 19.34
CA GLU A 244 30.29 -16.64 20.33
C GLU A 244 29.47 -17.93 20.45
N SER A 245 30.10 -19.07 20.38
CA SER A 245 29.41 -20.36 20.48
C SER A 245 30.30 -21.44 21.00
N MET A 246 29.69 -22.38 21.74
CA MET A 246 30.30 -23.60 22.15
C MET A 246 29.37 -24.78 21.86
N GLN A 247 29.91 -25.85 21.29
CA GLN A 247 29.14 -27.01 20.88
C GLN A 247 28.41 -27.63 22.08
N ASN A 248 27.09 -27.85 21.96
CA ASN A 248 26.16 -28.33 22.98
C ASN A 248 25.91 -27.36 24.17
N GLU A 249 26.36 -26.11 24.10
CA GLU A 249 26.07 -25.09 25.12
C GLU A 249 25.19 -23.95 24.55
N GLY A 250 25.20 -23.79 23.21
CA GLY A 250 24.43 -22.79 22.50
C GLY A 250 25.27 -21.76 21.79
N SER A 251 24.60 -20.77 21.22
CA SER A 251 25.23 -19.70 20.44
C SER A 251 24.72 -18.33 20.87
N THR A 252 25.58 -17.34 20.71
CA THR A 252 25.23 -15.95 21.00
C THR A 252 25.72 -15.06 19.86
N PHE A 253 24.83 -14.31 19.27
CA PHE A 253 25.10 -13.32 18.23
C PHE A 253 24.95 -11.92 18.80
N TYR A 254 25.89 -11.04 18.50
CA TYR A 254 25.91 -9.65 18.93
C TYR A 254 25.91 -8.75 17.71
N ILE A 255 25.02 -7.76 17.67
CA ILE A 255 24.98 -6.70 16.68
C ILE A 255 25.26 -5.41 17.41
N SER A 256 26.29 -4.70 17.01
CA SER A 256 26.71 -3.42 17.62
C SER A 256 26.45 -2.31 16.61
N LEU A 257 25.59 -1.35 16.94
CA LEU A 257 25.31 -0.16 16.16
C LEU A 257 25.89 1.07 16.87
N LEU A 258 26.47 2.00 16.11
CA LEU A 258 26.96 3.25 16.66
C LEU A 258 25.77 4.10 17.14
N THR A 259 25.71 4.42 18.43
CA THR A 259 24.57 5.13 19.03
C THR A 259 24.44 6.56 18.50
N ASP A 260 25.56 7.27 18.30
CA ASP A 260 25.60 8.68 17.92
C ASP A 260 25.81 8.90 16.41
N ASN A 261 25.77 7.84 15.57
CA ASN A 261 25.96 7.96 14.14
C ASN A 261 24.75 8.60 13.48
N ILE A 262 24.98 9.66 12.70
CA ILE A 262 23.93 10.38 11.96
C ILE A 262 23.82 9.93 10.50
N TYR A 263 24.68 9.02 10.04
CA TYR A 263 24.68 8.45 8.68
C TYR A 263 24.59 9.52 7.57
N PRO A 264 25.58 10.39 7.37
CA PRO A 264 25.50 11.53 6.44
C PRO A 264 25.28 11.14 4.97
N ASN A 265 25.60 9.91 4.60
CA ASN A 265 25.45 9.37 3.24
C ASN A 265 24.17 8.55 3.04
N ALA A 266 23.34 8.36 4.08
CA ALA A 266 22.10 7.63 4.01
C ALA A 266 20.92 8.52 3.60
N LEU A 267 19.83 7.89 3.15
CA LEU A 267 18.55 8.58 3.03
C LEU A 267 17.95 8.77 4.42
N HIS A 268 17.53 9.97 4.74
CA HIS A 268 16.82 10.27 5.99
C HIS A 268 15.32 10.33 5.69
N ALA A 269 14.55 9.43 6.30
CA ALA A 269 13.10 9.52 6.27
C ALA A 269 12.67 10.57 7.30
N ASP A 270 11.95 11.61 6.84
CA ASP A 270 11.24 12.51 7.75
C ASP A 270 10.27 11.69 8.58
N SER A 271 10.25 11.94 9.89
CA SER A 271 9.34 11.30 10.83
C SER A 271 7.90 11.80 10.60
N THR A 272 7.27 11.31 9.55
CA THR A 272 5.83 11.32 9.43
C THR A 272 5.30 10.21 10.34
N GLU A 273 4.42 10.60 11.27
CA GLU A 273 3.74 9.69 12.18
C GLU A 273 3.18 8.46 11.44
N PRO A 274 3.24 7.27 12.03
CA PRO A 274 2.67 6.07 11.43
C PRO A 274 1.16 6.30 11.26
N ILE A 275 0.68 6.19 10.03
CA ILE A 275 -0.74 6.01 9.75
C ILE A 275 -1.12 4.75 10.52
N GLN A 276 -1.88 4.93 11.59
CA GLN A 276 -2.47 3.83 12.36
C GLN A 276 -3.28 2.99 11.39
N GLU A 277 -2.88 1.75 11.20
CA GLU A 277 -3.76 0.74 10.65
C GLU A 277 -4.88 0.56 11.66
N ASP A 278 -6.03 1.17 11.38
CA ASP A 278 -7.26 0.92 12.11
C ASP A 278 -7.66 -0.55 11.95
N THR A 279 -7.19 -1.36 12.89
CA THR A 279 -7.79 -2.65 13.21
C THR A 279 -9.08 -2.39 13.96
N ASN A 280 -10.13 -1.97 13.25
CA ASN A 280 -11.46 -1.96 13.83
C ASN A 280 -12.06 -3.35 13.74
N GLN A 281 -12.21 -3.93 14.92
CA GLN A 281 -12.99 -5.11 15.23
C GLN A 281 -14.43 -4.97 14.71
N GLU A 282 -14.93 -6.10 14.22
CA GLU A 282 -16.30 -6.34 13.80
C GLU A 282 -17.32 -5.88 14.85
N ALA A 283 -18.19 -4.99 14.44
CA ALA A 283 -19.53 -4.87 15.03
C ALA A 283 -20.54 -5.00 13.90
N SER A 284 -21.11 -6.18 13.80
CA SER A 284 -22.26 -6.47 12.96
C SER A 284 -23.47 -5.68 13.45
N LEU A 285 -23.90 -4.71 12.68
CA LEU A 285 -25.21 -4.11 12.79
C LEU A 285 -25.97 -4.36 11.49
N GLU A 286 -26.94 -5.24 11.58
CA GLU A 286 -27.99 -5.44 10.58
C GLU A 286 -28.78 -4.13 10.42
N TYR A 287 -28.84 -3.61 9.20
CA TYR A 287 -29.76 -2.56 8.80
C TYR A 287 -30.65 -3.04 7.65
N PRO A 288 -31.92 -2.62 7.61
CA PRO A 288 -32.92 -3.15 6.68
C PRO A 288 -32.63 -2.72 5.25
N GLN A 289 -32.84 -3.66 4.34
CA GLN A 289 -32.82 -3.43 2.90
C GLN A 289 -33.95 -2.49 2.51
N GLU A 290 -33.62 -1.35 1.94
CA GLU A 290 -34.53 -0.60 1.09
C GLU A 290 -34.11 -0.70 -0.37
N THR A 291 -35.03 -1.20 -1.13
CA THR A 291 -35.00 -1.47 -2.57
C THR A 291 -34.94 -0.18 -3.37
N THR A 292 -33.85 0.03 -4.12
CA THR A 292 -33.87 0.90 -5.29
C THR A 292 -33.26 0.18 -6.48
N LEU A 293 -34.03 0.17 -7.56
CA LEU A 293 -33.83 -0.47 -8.86
C LEU A 293 -32.55 0.05 -9.55
N ASP A 294 -31.44 -0.61 -9.32
CA ASP A 294 -30.37 -0.75 -10.30
C ASP A 294 -29.74 -2.13 -10.05
N THR A 295 -30.21 -3.13 -10.80
CA THR A 295 -29.94 -4.54 -10.56
C THR A 295 -28.67 -5.03 -11.28
N GLY A 296 -27.70 -4.15 -11.53
CA GLY A 296 -26.40 -4.52 -12.05
C GLY A 296 -25.39 -4.77 -10.93
N LYS A 297 -24.66 -5.89 -10.99
CA LYS A 297 -23.48 -6.10 -10.16
C LYS A 297 -22.50 -4.95 -10.38
N PRO A 298 -21.75 -4.47 -9.34
CA PRO A 298 -20.68 -3.49 -9.55
C PRO A 298 -19.62 -4.05 -10.50
N ILE A 299 -18.99 -3.16 -11.27
CA ILE A 299 -18.02 -3.52 -12.30
C ILE A 299 -16.62 -3.52 -11.70
N LEU A 300 -15.93 -4.67 -11.73
CA LEU A 300 -14.53 -4.83 -11.37
C LEU A 300 -13.68 -4.98 -12.64
N LEU A 301 -12.73 -4.09 -12.87
CA LEU A 301 -11.74 -4.22 -13.95
C LEU A 301 -10.45 -4.81 -13.39
N ILE A 302 -10.02 -5.94 -13.94
CA ILE A 302 -8.76 -6.62 -13.63
C ILE A 302 -7.81 -6.39 -14.79
N VAL A 303 -6.62 -5.82 -14.50
CA VAL A 303 -5.55 -5.60 -15.48
C VAL A 303 -4.33 -6.40 -15.03
N GLU A 304 -4.07 -7.50 -15.69
CA GLU A 304 -3.04 -8.48 -15.32
C GLU A 304 -2.60 -9.21 -16.59
N ASP A 305 -1.30 -9.25 -16.85
CA ASP A 305 -0.74 -9.91 -18.05
C ASP A 305 -0.68 -11.43 -17.93
N ASN A 306 -0.68 -11.95 -16.70
CA ASN A 306 -0.73 -13.38 -16.44
C ASN A 306 -2.16 -13.91 -16.47
N GLU A 307 -2.48 -14.75 -17.47
CA GLU A 307 -3.82 -15.31 -17.70
C GLU A 307 -4.32 -16.16 -16.51
N GLU A 308 -3.45 -16.88 -15.82
CA GLU A 308 -3.82 -17.74 -14.70
C GLU A 308 -4.20 -16.92 -13.45
N ILE A 309 -3.45 -15.86 -13.14
CA ILE A 309 -3.80 -14.92 -12.04
C ILE A 309 -5.07 -14.17 -12.37
N GLN A 310 -5.18 -13.67 -13.61
CA GLN A 310 -6.38 -12.99 -14.09
C GLN A 310 -7.63 -13.87 -13.91
N LYS A 311 -7.53 -15.13 -14.33
CA LYS A 311 -8.61 -16.13 -14.19
C LYS A 311 -8.92 -16.42 -12.73
N TYR A 312 -7.90 -16.64 -11.88
CA TYR A 312 -8.08 -16.85 -10.43
C TYR A 312 -8.85 -15.71 -9.77
N ILE A 313 -8.47 -14.45 -10.06
CA ILE A 313 -9.18 -13.29 -9.52
C ILE A 313 -10.61 -13.25 -10.12
N ALA A 314 -10.75 -13.38 -11.43
CA ALA A 314 -12.06 -13.29 -12.11
C ALA A 314 -13.06 -14.32 -11.57
N GLU A 315 -12.67 -15.58 -11.44
CA GLU A 315 -13.51 -16.65 -10.88
C GLU A 315 -13.89 -16.38 -9.43
N SER A 316 -12.95 -15.85 -8.62
CA SER A 316 -13.20 -15.55 -7.21
C SER A 316 -14.20 -14.41 -7.00
N PHE A 317 -14.40 -13.53 -7.98
CA PHE A 317 -15.27 -12.35 -7.86
C PHE A 317 -16.53 -12.39 -8.75
N ALA A 318 -16.67 -13.36 -9.64
CA ALA A 318 -17.79 -13.48 -10.60
C ALA A 318 -19.19 -13.48 -9.95
N ASP A 319 -19.30 -14.00 -8.72
CA ASP A 319 -20.59 -14.02 -8.00
C ASP A 319 -21.03 -12.63 -7.55
N SER A 320 -20.09 -11.75 -7.21
CA SER A 320 -20.35 -10.45 -6.59
C SER A 320 -20.19 -9.27 -7.55
N PHE A 321 -19.44 -9.42 -8.64
CA PHE A 321 -19.10 -8.37 -9.58
C PHE A 321 -19.36 -8.78 -11.04
N GLU A 322 -19.62 -7.79 -11.91
CA GLU A 322 -19.38 -7.92 -13.34
C GLU A 322 -17.89 -7.71 -13.58
N VAL A 323 -17.18 -8.77 -13.96
CA VAL A 323 -15.71 -8.74 -14.09
C VAL A 323 -15.32 -8.43 -15.53
N LEU A 324 -14.50 -7.40 -15.72
CA LEU A 324 -13.82 -7.06 -16.97
C LEU A 324 -12.34 -7.40 -16.82
N THR A 325 -11.71 -7.85 -17.90
CA THR A 325 -10.29 -8.23 -17.90
C THR A 325 -9.52 -7.52 -19.01
N ALA A 326 -8.28 -7.15 -18.75
CA ALA A 326 -7.34 -6.59 -19.72
C ALA A 326 -5.94 -7.17 -19.47
N TYR A 327 -5.13 -7.32 -20.52
CA TYR A 327 -3.81 -7.95 -20.45
C TYR A 327 -2.66 -6.95 -20.31
N ASN A 328 -2.93 -5.66 -20.38
CA ASN A 328 -1.94 -4.59 -20.23
C ASN A 328 -2.62 -3.27 -19.87
N GLY A 329 -1.83 -2.28 -19.45
CA GLY A 329 -2.37 -0.99 -19.04
C GLY A 329 -3.09 -0.22 -20.14
N GLU A 330 -2.70 -0.38 -21.43
CA GLU A 330 -3.37 0.32 -22.54
C GLU A 330 -4.79 -0.22 -22.77
N GLU A 331 -4.96 -1.54 -22.77
CA GLU A 331 -6.28 -2.17 -22.81
C GLU A 331 -7.12 -1.83 -21.58
N GLY A 332 -6.49 -1.86 -20.39
CA GLY A 332 -7.11 -1.47 -19.13
C GLY A 332 -7.64 -0.04 -19.16
N LYS A 333 -6.87 0.91 -19.71
CA LYS A 333 -7.29 2.29 -19.90
C LYS A 333 -8.49 2.40 -20.84
N GLN A 334 -8.45 1.73 -21.99
CA GLN A 334 -9.55 1.74 -22.96
C GLN A 334 -10.84 1.20 -22.33
N GLN A 335 -10.75 0.09 -21.60
CA GLN A 335 -11.90 -0.46 -20.90
C GLN A 335 -12.41 0.45 -19.78
N ALA A 336 -11.51 1.03 -18.98
CA ALA A 336 -11.89 1.98 -17.94
C ALA A 336 -12.63 3.20 -18.49
N LEU A 337 -12.16 3.76 -19.61
CA LEU A 337 -12.81 4.91 -20.26
C LEU A 337 -14.17 4.57 -20.90
N SER A 338 -14.32 3.35 -21.42
CA SER A 338 -15.57 2.94 -22.08
C SER A 338 -16.65 2.45 -21.11
N ARG A 339 -16.24 1.74 -20.05
CA ARG A 339 -17.15 1.06 -19.14
C ARG A 339 -17.29 1.74 -17.77
N ILE A 340 -16.36 2.64 -17.39
CA ILE A 340 -16.29 3.35 -16.11
C ILE A 340 -16.53 2.35 -14.95
N PRO A 341 -15.57 1.47 -14.62
CA PRO A 341 -15.72 0.47 -13.57
C PRO A 341 -15.81 1.11 -12.17
N ASP A 342 -16.42 0.39 -11.24
CA ASP A 342 -16.52 0.83 -9.84
C ASP A 342 -15.19 0.71 -9.10
N ILE A 343 -14.32 -0.20 -9.55
CA ILE A 343 -12.97 -0.41 -9.00
C ILE A 343 -12.05 -1.04 -10.04
N VAL A 344 -10.77 -0.69 -9.99
CA VAL A 344 -9.71 -1.28 -10.81
C VAL A 344 -8.71 -2.01 -9.92
N VAL A 345 -8.34 -3.22 -10.30
CA VAL A 345 -7.23 -3.99 -9.73
C VAL A 345 -6.21 -4.20 -10.86
N SER A 346 -5.00 -3.66 -10.69
CA SER A 346 -3.97 -3.71 -11.74
C SER A 346 -2.66 -4.24 -11.22
N ASP A 347 -2.02 -5.15 -11.95
CA ASP A 347 -0.60 -5.43 -11.72
C ASP A 347 0.24 -4.19 -12.06
N ILE A 348 1.38 -4.05 -11.38
CA ILE A 348 2.35 -2.99 -11.66
C ILE A 348 3.18 -3.36 -12.89
N MET A 349 3.70 -4.58 -12.97
CA MET A 349 4.65 -4.98 -13.99
C MET A 349 3.95 -5.67 -15.17
N MET A 350 3.61 -4.91 -16.18
CA MET A 350 2.94 -5.40 -17.38
C MET A 350 3.61 -4.86 -18.66
N PRO A 351 3.54 -5.60 -19.78
CA PRO A 351 4.03 -5.11 -21.06
C PRO A 351 3.19 -3.94 -21.59
N VAL A 352 3.71 -3.20 -22.55
CA VAL A 352 3.10 -2.06 -23.27
C VAL A 352 2.89 -0.84 -22.36
N MET A 353 2.11 -0.95 -21.30
CA MET A 353 1.88 0.08 -20.29
C MET A 353 1.81 -0.57 -18.91
N ASP A 354 2.65 -0.12 -17.99
CA ASP A 354 2.68 -0.59 -16.61
C ASP A 354 1.51 -0.04 -15.78
N GLY A 355 1.25 -0.68 -14.61
CA GLY A 355 0.12 -0.32 -13.75
C GLY A 355 0.26 1.05 -13.07
N ILE A 356 1.48 1.54 -12.85
CA ILE A 356 1.74 2.88 -12.29
C ILE A 356 1.35 3.95 -13.30
N THR A 357 1.76 3.76 -14.55
CA THR A 357 1.40 4.66 -15.67
C THR A 357 -0.10 4.64 -15.93
N LEU A 358 -0.73 3.45 -15.90
CA LEU A 358 -2.19 3.31 -15.98
C LEU A 358 -2.88 4.09 -14.84
N CYS A 359 -2.47 3.87 -13.60
CA CYS A 359 -3.03 4.56 -12.42
C CYS A 359 -2.95 6.08 -12.59
N ARG A 360 -1.77 6.61 -12.94
CA ARG A 360 -1.58 8.05 -13.18
C ARG A 360 -2.54 8.58 -14.23
N GLN A 361 -2.62 7.91 -15.38
CA GLN A 361 -3.48 8.35 -16.49
C GLN A 361 -4.96 8.32 -16.12
N LEU A 362 -5.42 7.31 -15.38
CA LEU A 362 -6.80 7.23 -14.91
C LEU A 362 -7.12 8.30 -13.85
N LYS A 363 -6.17 8.61 -12.96
CA LYS A 363 -6.35 9.63 -11.92
C LYS A 363 -6.26 11.07 -12.47
N GLU A 364 -5.56 11.29 -13.57
CA GLU A 364 -5.45 12.58 -14.25
C GLU A 364 -6.62 12.84 -15.24
N ASP A 365 -7.38 11.82 -15.64
CA ASP A 365 -8.53 11.98 -16.53
C ASP A 365 -9.81 12.26 -15.72
N VAL A 366 -10.46 13.39 -15.99
CA VAL A 366 -11.70 13.81 -15.31
C VAL A 366 -12.80 12.74 -15.37
N ARG A 367 -12.82 11.87 -16.37
CA ARG A 367 -13.84 10.81 -16.52
C ARG A 367 -13.64 9.65 -15.54
N THR A 368 -12.39 9.38 -15.12
CA THR A 368 -12.00 8.20 -14.36
C THR A 368 -11.31 8.49 -13.03
N SER A 369 -11.00 9.77 -12.72
CA SER A 369 -10.30 10.20 -11.50
C SER A 369 -10.92 9.67 -10.21
N HIS A 370 -12.23 9.51 -10.20
CA HIS A 370 -12.99 8.99 -9.05
C HIS A 370 -12.85 7.48 -8.83
N ILE A 371 -12.37 6.68 -9.80
CA ILE A 371 -12.33 5.23 -9.70
C ILE A 371 -11.23 4.80 -8.72
N PRO A 372 -11.53 3.99 -7.67
CA PRO A 372 -10.49 3.45 -6.79
C PRO A 372 -9.64 2.44 -7.54
N ILE A 373 -8.32 2.49 -7.27
CA ILE A 373 -7.34 1.64 -7.91
C ILE A 373 -6.51 0.92 -6.85
N ILE A 374 -6.51 -0.42 -6.92
CA ILE A 374 -5.62 -1.29 -6.15
C ILE A 374 -4.49 -1.74 -7.06
N LEU A 375 -3.25 -1.47 -6.66
CA LEU A 375 -2.07 -1.96 -7.37
C LEU A 375 -1.56 -3.26 -6.73
N LEU A 376 -1.40 -4.30 -7.57
CA LEU A 376 -0.77 -5.55 -7.17
C LEU A 376 0.74 -5.41 -7.38
N THR A 377 1.53 -5.70 -6.37
CA THR A 377 2.98 -5.49 -6.41
C THR A 377 3.73 -6.74 -5.95
N ALA A 378 4.87 -7.00 -6.59
CA ALA A 378 5.82 -7.99 -6.10
C ALA A 378 6.82 -7.41 -5.06
N LYS A 379 6.77 -6.09 -4.79
CA LYS A 379 7.74 -5.39 -3.95
C LYS A 379 7.11 -4.95 -2.63
N ASP A 380 7.80 -5.21 -1.53
CA ASP A 380 7.41 -4.81 -0.18
C ASP A 380 8.12 -3.54 0.32
N SER A 381 8.99 -2.91 -0.52
CA SER A 381 9.76 -1.76 -0.06
C SER A 381 8.88 -0.54 0.18
N LEU A 382 9.12 0.17 1.29
CA LEU A 382 8.45 1.44 1.62
C LEU A 382 8.59 2.47 0.48
N GLN A 383 9.72 2.50 -0.21
CA GLN A 383 10.00 3.42 -1.32
C GLN A 383 9.07 3.17 -2.53
N ASP A 384 8.82 1.91 -2.89
CA ASP A 384 7.91 1.57 -4.00
C ASP A 384 6.46 1.90 -3.64
N LYS A 385 6.07 1.75 -2.36
CA LYS A 385 4.75 2.15 -1.86
C LYS A 385 4.58 3.67 -1.86
N GLU A 386 5.61 4.43 -1.43
CA GLU A 386 5.58 5.90 -1.46
C GLU A 386 5.48 6.45 -2.88
N GLU A 387 6.21 5.88 -3.84
CA GLU A 387 6.13 6.29 -5.24
C GLU A 387 4.73 6.06 -5.81
N GLY A 388 4.12 4.96 -5.47
CA GLY A 388 2.78 4.64 -5.89
C GLY A 388 1.70 5.47 -5.20
N TYR A 389 1.79 5.78 -3.91
CA TYR A 389 0.87 6.73 -3.25
C TYR A 389 0.97 8.14 -3.84
N LYS A 390 2.18 8.59 -4.22
CA LYS A 390 2.37 9.86 -4.96
C LYS A 390 1.66 9.89 -6.30
N VAL A 391 1.43 8.74 -6.92
CA VAL A 391 0.71 8.60 -8.19
C VAL A 391 -0.81 8.53 -8.01
N GLY A 392 -1.30 8.42 -6.76
CA GLY A 392 -2.72 8.46 -6.42
C GLY A 392 -3.42 7.09 -6.37
N ALA A 393 -2.69 5.99 -6.22
CA ALA A 393 -3.30 4.68 -5.96
C ALA A 393 -3.98 4.68 -4.58
N ASP A 394 -5.18 4.09 -4.50
CA ASP A 394 -5.98 4.06 -3.28
C ASP A 394 -5.54 2.93 -2.33
N SER A 395 -4.93 1.87 -2.86
CA SER A 395 -4.41 0.74 -2.07
C SER A 395 -3.35 -0.05 -2.82
N TYR A 396 -2.52 -0.77 -2.06
CA TYR A 396 -1.51 -1.72 -2.54
C TYR A 396 -1.76 -3.09 -1.94
N LEU A 397 -1.49 -4.13 -2.74
CA LEU A 397 -1.53 -5.51 -2.29
C LEU A 397 -0.30 -6.25 -2.84
N THR A 398 0.49 -6.84 -1.92
CA THR A 398 1.70 -7.57 -2.31
C THR A 398 1.38 -8.99 -2.75
N LYS A 399 1.99 -9.42 -3.86
CA LYS A 399 2.00 -10.82 -4.29
C LYS A 399 3.01 -11.62 -3.44
N PRO A 400 2.66 -12.82 -2.94
CA PRO A 400 1.41 -13.54 -3.13
C PRO A 400 0.28 -13.05 -2.22
N PHE A 401 -0.97 -13.17 -2.69
CA PHE A 401 -2.18 -12.80 -1.95
C PHE A 401 -3.29 -13.84 -2.11
N SER A 402 -4.22 -13.87 -1.17
CA SER A 402 -5.47 -14.65 -1.28
C SER A 402 -6.62 -13.79 -1.81
N ALA A 403 -7.59 -14.43 -2.47
CA ALA A 403 -8.79 -13.75 -2.94
C ALA A 403 -9.59 -13.13 -1.78
N SER A 404 -9.56 -13.75 -0.60
CA SER A 404 -10.20 -13.20 0.60
C SER A 404 -9.58 -11.89 1.07
N LEU A 405 -8.25 -11.74 1.01
CA LEU A 405 -7.55 -10.49 1.36
C LEU A 405 -7.85 -9.39 0.34
N LEU A 406 -7.81 -9.72 -0.96
CA LEU A 406 -8.18 -8.78 -2.02
C LEU A 406 -9.65 -8.35 -1.87
N ARG A 407 -10.57 -9.27 -1.53
CA ARG A 407 -11.99 -8.98 -1.28
C ARG A 407 -12.16 -7.99 -0.13
N SER A 408 -11.45 -8.17 0.97
CA SER A 408 -11.48 -7.25 2.11
C SER A 408 -11.03 -5.84 1.71
N ARG A 409 -9.96 -5.71 0.91
CA ARG A 409 -9.48 -4.41 0.41
C ARG A 409 -10.49 -3.74 -0.52
N ILE A 410 -11.08 -4.49 -1.46
CA ILE A 410 -12.12 -3.99 -2.38
C ILE A 410 -13.33 -3.49 -1.57
N ASN A 411 -13.83 -4.29 -0.63
CA ASN A 411 -14.97 -3.93 0.18
C ASN A 411 -14.72 -2.67 1.01
N ASN A 412 -13.56 -2.54 1.65
CA ASN A 412 -13.20 -1.37 2.44
C ASN A 412 -13.20 -0.08 1.61
N LEU A 413 -12.66 -0.13 0.38
CA LEU A 413 -12.66 1.03 -0.52
C LEU A 413 -14.07 1.39 -0.98
N LEU A 414 -14.89 0.42 -1.33
CA LEU A 414 -16.27 0.66 -1.76
C LEU A 414 -17.16 1.14 -0.60
N GLU A 415 -16.97 0.64 0.61
CA GLU A 415 -17.68 1.10 1.81
C GLU A 415 -17.29 2.53 2.21
N SER A 416 -16.01 2.86 2.16
CA SER A 416 -15.54 4.23 2.42
C SER A 416 -16.19 5.21 1.47
N ARG A 417 -16.35 4.84 0.20
CA ARG A 417 -17.09 5.64 -0.78
C ARG A 417 -18.58 5.75 -0.46
N LYS A 418 -19.23 4.65 -0.08
CA LYS A 418 -20.64 4.68 0.33
C LYS A 418 -20.86 5.64 1.51
N LYS A 419 -19.94 5.68 2.47
CA LYS A 419 -19.99 6.63 3.60
C LYS A 419 -19.88 8.08 3.12
N LEU A 420 -18.97 8.39 2.19
CA LEU A 420 -18.85 9.71 1.58
C LEU A 420 -20.13 10.13 0.85
N ILE A 421 -20.71 9.23 0.06
CA ILE A 421 -21.97 9.46 -0.65
C ILE A 421 -23.11 9.74 0.34
N ALA A 422 -23.23 8.97 1.42
CA ALA A 422 -24.24 9.18 2.45
C ALA A 422 -24.11 10.56 3.12
N GLN A 423 -22.88 11.03 3.35
CA GLN A 423 -22.61 12.39 3.86
C GLN A 423 -23.04 13.47 2.85
N PHE A 424 -22.85 13.22 1.55
CA PHE A 424 -23.30 14.13 0.50
C PHE A 424 -24.85 14.25 0.43
N GLN A 425 -25.55 13.15 0.67
CA GLN A 425 -27.01 13.10 0.66
C GLN A 425 -27.64 13.76 1.89
N THR A 426 -27.00 13.68 3.06
CA THR A 426 -27.52 14.24 4.34
C THR A 426 -27.41 15.77 4.44
N GLN A 427 -26.85 16.47 3.46
CA GLN A 427 -26.71 17.94 3.44
C GLN A 427 -28.04 18.70 3.30
N SER A 428 -29.16 18.03 3.11
CA SER A 428 -30.48 18.64 2.87
C SER A 428 -31.34 18.81 4.13
N VAL A 429 -30.84 18.50 5.33
CA VAL A 429 -31.60 18.70 6.59
C VAL A 429 -31.30 20.10 7.13
N PRO A 430 -32.33 20.91 7.52
CA PRO A 430 -32.16 22.24 8.10
C PRO A 430 -31.33 22.14 9.38
N GLY A 431 -30.09 22.56 9.34
CA GLY A 431 -29.15 22.60 10.44
C GLY A 431 -28.35 23.91 10.42
N ASN A 432 -27.74 24.26 11.54
CA ASN A 432 -26.93 25.47 11.72
C ASN A 432 -25.96 25.67 10.53
N GLN A 433 -25.90 26.87 9.96
CA GLN A 433 -25.01 27.21 8.81
C GLN A 433 -23.54 26.92 9.09
N ALA A 434 -23.12 26.83 10.35
CA ALA A 434 -21.76 26.41 10.75
C ALA A 434 -21.50 24.93 10.49
N ASP A 435 -22.42 24.02 10.84
CA ASP A 435 -22.33 22.58 10.60
C ASP A 435 -22.29 22.23 9.12
N LEU A 436 -23.00 23.02 8.28
CA LEU A 436 -22.99 22.82 6.82
C LEU A 436 -21.65 23.20 6.18
N LYS A 437 -20.96 24.23 6.72
CA LYS A 437 -19.63 24.60 6.25
C LYS A 437 -18.57 23.57 6.62
N GLU A 438 -18.57 23.07 7.85
CA GLU A 438 -17.63 22.02 8.28
C GLU A 438 -17.82 20.73 7.48
N LYS A 439 -19.06 20.28 7.28
CA LYS A 439 -19.35 19.09 6.45
C LYS A 439 -18.91 19.25 4.99
N ARG A 440 -19.06 20.45 4.41
CA ARG A 440 -18.55 20.73 3.05
C ARG A 440 -17.03 20.68 2.97
N ILE A 441 -16.32 21.14 3.98
CA ILE A 441 -14.85 21.08 4.05
C ILE A 441 -14.39 19.63 4.12
N VAL A 442 -14.99 18.83 4.99
CA VAL A 442 -14.64 17.39 5.15
C VAL A 442 -14.85 16.61 3.85
N ILE A 443 -15.94 16.87 3.12
CA ILE A 443 -16.22 16.23 1.83
C ILE A 443 -15.22 16.72 0.76
N ALA A 444 -14.93 18.01 0.71
CA ALA A 444 -13.97 18.57 -0.24
C ALA A 444 -12.54 18.06 -0.01
N GLU A 445 -12.16 17.81 1.25
CA GLU A 445 -10.88 17.20 1.60
C GLU A 445 -10.79 15.70 1.24
N ALA A 446 -11.93 15.01 1.25
CA ALA A 446 -12.00 13.58 0.94
C ALA A 446 -12.11 13.27 -0.57
N LEU A 447 -12.44 14.25 -1.40
CA LEU A 447 -12.51 14.13 -2.86
C LEU A 447 -11.21 14.61 -3.50
N SER A 448 -10.86 14.01 -4.64
CA SER A 448 -9.74 14.53 -5.43
C SER A 448 -10.02 15.96 -5.91
N LYS A 449 -8.96 16.73 -6.16
CA LYS A 449 -9.09 18.09 -6.71
C LYS A 449 -9.92 18.12 -7.99
N LEU A 450 -9.68 17.17 -8.91
CA LEU A 450 -10.42 17.06 -10.17
C LEU A 450 -11.90 16.72 -9.98
N ASP A 451 -12.23 15.91 -8.98
CA ASP A 451 -13.62 15.57 -8.68
C ASP A 451 -14.38 16.73 -8.03
N ASN A 452 -13.71 17.51 -7.18
CA ASN A 452 -14.26 18.76 -6.65
C ASN A 452 -14.52 19.79 -7.77
N GLU A 453 -13.54 20.04 -8.62
CA GLU A 453 -13.67 20.93 -9.78
C GLU A 453 -14.78 20.47 -10.74
N PHE A 454 -14.93 19.15 -10.92
CA PHE A 454 -16.01 18.58 -11.73
C PHE A 454 -17.40 18.87 -11.13
N ILE A 455 -17.58 18.65 -9.81
CA ILE A 455 -18.86 18.92 -9.15
C ILE A 455 -19.16 20.43 -9.16
N GLU A 456 -18.18 21.28 -8.86
CA GLU A 456 -18.32 22.74 -8.90
C GLU A 456 -18.74 23.22 -10.28
N LYS A 457 -18.08 22.74 -11.33
CA LYS A 457 -18.40 23.11 -12.70
C LYS A 457 -19.81 22.71 -13.12
N ILE A 458 -20.24 21.48 -12.76
CA ILE A 458 -21.63 21.04 -13.02
C ILE A 458 -22.63 21.91 -12.26
N THR A 459 -22.37 22.18 -10.99
CA THR A 459 -23.24 23.04 -10.17
C THR A 459 -23.37 24.42 -10.78
N LEU A 460 -22.26 25.03 -11.18
CA LEU A 460 -22.23 26.36 -11.82
C LEU A 460 -23.00 26.38 -13.15
N LEU A 461 -22.83 25.36 -14.00
CA LEU A 461 -23.59 25.24 -15.25
C LEU A 461 -25.11 25.15 -15.03
N ILE A 462 -25.53 24.47 -13.95
CA ILE A 462 -26.93 24.40 -13.56
C ILE A 462 -27.42 25.76 -13.03
N GLU A 463 -26.64 26.44 -12.18
CA GLU A 463 -26.98 27.73 -11.60
C GLU A 463 -27.08 28.85 -12.63
N GLU A 464 -26.18 28.91 -13.58
CA GLU A 464 -26.20 29.89 -14.69
C GLU A 464 -27.42 29.74 -15.59
N ASN A 465 -28.04 28.56 -15.63
CA ASN A 465 -29.14 28.24 -16.52
C ASN A 465 -30.42 27.81 -15.78
N LEU A 466 -30.59 28.21 -14.51
CA LEU A 466 -31.68 27.76 -13.64
C LEU A 466 -33.08 27.88 -14.26
N SER A 467 -33.34 28.99 -14.94
CA SER A 467 -34.65 29.28 -15.58
C SER A 467 -34.86 28.54 -16.92
N SER A 468 -33.84 27.88 -17.45
CA SER A 468 -33.93 27.18 -18.72
C SER A 468 -34.56 25.81 -18.55
N GLU A 469 -35.58 25.51 -19.36
CA GLU A 469 -36.16 24.15 -19.48
C GLU A 469 -35.20 23.14 -20.12
N LYS A 470 -34.12 23.62 -20.74
CA LYS A 470 -33.22 22.81 -21.57
C LYS A 470 -32.05 22.20 -20.80
N ILE A 471 -32.01 22.35 -19.44
CA ILE A 471 -30.96 21.67 -18.67
C ILE A 471 -31.34 20.21 -18.49
N ASP A 472 -30.70 19.36 -19.25
CA ASP A 472 -30.79 17.91 -19.18
C ASP A 472 -29.41 17.25 -19.22
N ILE A 473 -29.40 15.93 -19.19
CA ILE A 473 -28.18 15.12 -19.32
C ILE A 473 -27.41 15.47 -20.60
N THR A 474 -28.11 15.72 -21.71
CA THR A 474 -27.49 16.00 -23.00
C THR A 474 -26.74 17.32 -22.97
N TYR A 475 -27.37 18.38 -22.45
CA TYR A 475 -26.73 19.69 -22.29
C TYR A 475 -25.47 19.61 -21.40
N LEU A 476 -25.57 18.95 -20.23
CA LEU A 476 -24.43 18.83 -19.32
C LEU A 476 -23.32 17.98 -19.90
N SER A 477 -23.62 16.87 -20.57
CA SER A 477 -22.62 16.01 -21.20
C SER A 477 -21.85 16.72 -22.31
N ASP A 478 -22.54 17.52 -23.14
CA ASP A 478 -21.90 18.34 -24.17
C ASP A 478 -20.94 19.37 -23.56
N LYS A 479 -21.39 20.08 -22.51
CA LYS A 479 -20.57 21.10 -21.81
C LYS A 479 -19.39 20.50 -21.06
N MET A 480 -19.51 19.26 -20.60
CA MET A 480 -18.45 18.53 -19.91
C MET A 480 -17.57 17.69 -20.85
N CYS A 481 -17.86 17.71 -22.17
CA CYS A 481 -17.15 16.94 -23.20
C CYS A 481 -17.06 15.44 -22.87
N MET A 482 -18.17 14.84 -22.42
CA MET A 482 -18.25 13.41 -22.10
C MET A 482 -19.59 12.82 -22.52
N SER A 483 -19.65 11.48 -22.63
CA SER A 483 -20.91 10.81 -22.96
C SER A 483 -21.91 10.92 -21.80
N GLY A 484 -23.22 10.91 -22.10
CA GLY A 484 -24.26 10.94 -21.08
C GLY A 484 -24.15 9.76 -20.09
N SER A 485 -23.71 8.60 -20.55
CA SER A 485 -23.49 7.42 -19.70
C SER A 485 -22.28 7.62 -18.76
N THR A 486 -21.19 8.21 -19.23
CA THR A 486 -20.02 8.55 -18.41
C THR A 486 -20.39 9.59 -17.36
N LEU A 487 -21.12 10.65 -17.77
CA LEU A 487 -21.60 11.68 -16.85
C LEU A 487 -22.50 11.07 -15.76
N TYR A 488 -23.47 10.24 -16.15
CA TYR A 488 -24.35 9.56 -15.20
C TYR A 488 -23.58 8.72 -14.18
N ARG A 489 -22.66 7.84 -14.64
CA ARG A 489 -21.88 6.96 -13.76
C ARG A 489 -20.99 7.76 -12.81
N LYS A 490 -20.29 8.78 -13.31
CA LYS A 490 -19.46 9.63 -12.46
C LYS A 490 -20.29 10.42 -11.44
N MET A 491 -21.43 11.00 -11.84
CA MET A 491 -22.33 11.69 -10.91
C MET A 491 -22.85 10.73 -9.84
N LYS A 492 -23.28 9.52 -10.23
CA LYS A 492 -23.75 8.49 -9.30
C LYS A 492 -22.65 8.05 -8.34
N ALA A 493 -21.42 7.86 -8.84
CA ALA A 493 -20.25 7.47 -8.03
C ALA A 493 -19.80 8.54 -7.03
N LEU A 494 -19.94 9.83 -7.36
CA LEU A 494 -19.50 10.94 -6.49
C LEU A 494 -20.58 11.41 -5.50
N THR A 495 -21.84 11.46 -5.95
CA THR A 495 -22.94 12.08 -5.19
C THR A 495 -24.02 11.09 -4.74
N GLY A 496 -24.02 9.88 -5.29
CA GLY A 496 -25.09 8.89 -5.10
C GLY A 496 -26.37 9.23 -5.85
N LEU A 497 -26.43 10.37 -6.55
CA LEU A 497 -27.61 10.86 -7.27
C LEU A 497 -27.43 10.66 -8.78
N SER A 498 -28.51 10.37 -9.47
CA SER A 498 -28.55 10.49 -10.93
C SER A 498 -28.36 11.94 -11.34
N THR A 499 -27.96 12.19 -12.59
CA THR A 499 -27.77 13.55 -13.10
C THR A 499 -29.05 14.39 -12.96
N ASN A 500 -30.21 13.82 -13.22
CA ASN A 500 -31.50 14.50 -13.09
C ASN A 500 -31.86 14.81 -11.63
N GLU A 501 -31.59 13.88 -10.70
CA GLU A 501 -31.77 14.11 -9.28
C GLU A 501 -30.85 15.22 -8.77
N TYR A 502 -29.59 15.26 -9.25
CA TYR A 502 -28.65 16.31 -8.89
C TYR A 502 -29.09 17.69 -9.41
N ILE A 503 -29.54 17.76 -10.67
CA ILE A 503 -30.12 19.00 -11.23
C ILE A 503 -31.30 19.49 -10.36
N ARG A 504 -32.20 18.57 -9.98
CA ARG A 504 -33.34 18.87 -9.11
C ARG A 504 -32.88 19.39 -7.75
N LYS A 505 -31.89 18.76 -7.13
CA LYS A 505 -31.32 19.17 -5.84
C LYS A 505 -30.76 20.59 -5.91
N VAL A 506 -29.94 20.91 -6.91
CA VAL A 506 -29.37 22.25 -7.10
C VAL A 506 -30.48 23.29 -7.32
N LYS A 507 -31.53 22.96 -8.10
CA LYS A 507 -32.71 23.83 -8.28
C LYS A 507 -33.44 24.09 -6.97
N MET A 508 -33.60 23.07 -6.11
CA MET A 508 -34.26 23.22 -4.79
C MET A 508 -33.43 24.04 -3.83
N GLN A 509 -32.10 23.87 -3.79
CA GLN A 509 -31.21 24.71 -2.97
C GLN A 509 -31.24 26.19 -3.39
N ASN A 510 -31.31 26.47 -4.69
CA ASN A 510 -31.48 27.83 -5.16
C ASN A 510 -32.89 28.38 -4.87
N ALA A 511 -33.94 27.54 -4.91
CA ALA A 511 -35.30 27.93 -4.49
C ALA A 511 -35.36 28.30 -3.01
N GLU A 512 -34.69 27.56 -2.15
CA GLU A 512 -34.54 27.86 -0.72
C GLU A 512 -33.90 29.24 -0.53
N ARG A 513 -32.79 29.53 -1.21
CA ARG A 513 -32.12 30.83 -1.15
C ARG A 513 -33.05 31.98 -1.57
N LEU A 514 -33.78 31.85 -2.69
CA LEU A 514 -34.75 32.84 -3.15
C LEU A 514 -35.94 33.00 -2.18
N LEU A 515 -36.35 31.92 -1.53
CA LEU A 515 -37.41 31.93 -0.53
C LEU A 515 -36.99 32.72 0.73
N LEU A 516 -35.74 32.56 1.16
CA LEU A 516 -35.16 33.29 2.30
C LEU A 516 -34.94 34.78 2.02
N GLU A 517 -34.71 35.17 0.77
CA GLU A 517 -34.63 36.58 0.37
C GLU A 517 -35.97 37.29 0.52
N GLY A 518 -37.10 36.59 0.55
CA GLY A 518 -38.43 37.15 0.77
C GLY A 518 -38.96 38.10 -0.30
N LYS A 519 -38.28 38.18 -1.47
CA LYS A 519 -38.63 39.15 -2.55
C LYS A 519 -39.65 38.61 -3.55
N PHE A 520 -39.83 37.27 -3.60
CA PHE A 520 -40.60 36.60 -4.63
C PHE A 520 -41.69 35.72 -3.99
N ASN A 521 -42.82 35.60 -4.66
CA ASN A 521 -43.84 34.64 -4.27
C ASN A 521 -43.47 33.19 -4.75
N ILE A 522 -44.14 32.17 -4.17
CA ILE A 522 -43.83 30.77 -4.43
C ILE A 522 -43.94 30.41 -5.92
N SER A 523 -44.87 31.01 -6.67
CA SER A 523 -45.03 30.79 -8.09
C SER A 523 -43.90 31.42 -8.92
N GLU A 524 -43.46 32.62 -8.52
CA GLU A 524 -42.32 33.29 -9.14
C GLU A 524 -41.00 32.54 -8.88
N ILE A 525 -40.81 31.98 -7.66
CA ILE A 525 -39.67 31.16 -7.33
C ILE A 525 -39.66 29.88 -8.18
N ALA A 526 -40.79 29.17 -8.32
CA ALA A 526 -40.92 28.02 -9.16
C ALA A 526 -40.49 28.32 -10.60
N TYR A 527 -40.95 29.43 -11.16
CA TYR A 527 -40.57 29.84 -12.51
C TYR A 527 -39.07 30.20 -12.63
N LYS A 528 -38.50 30.91 -11.64
CA LYS A 528 -37.09 31.31 -11.63
C LYS A 528 -36.14 30.10 -11.55
N VAL A 529 -36.57 29.02 -10.92
CA VAL A 529 -35.78 27.77 -10.90
C VAL A 529 -36.15 26.82 -12.04
N GLY A 530 -36.85 27.33 -13.07
CA GLY A 530 -37.18 26.57 -14.31
C GLY A 530 -38.13 25.41 -14.06
N MET A 531 -39.17 25.64 -13.22
CA MET A 531 -40.25 24.68 -13.00
C MET A 531 -41.58 25.29 -13.41
N ASN A 532 -42.20 24.79 -14.46
CA ASN A 532 -43.47 25.33 -15.00
C ASN A 532 -44.71 24.97 -14.20
N SER A 533 -44.60 23.97 -13.30
CA SER A 533 -45.71 23.54 -12.44
C SER A 533 -45.39 23.87 -10.99
N THR A 534 -46.18 24.80 -10.41
CA THR A 534 -46.09 25.15 -8.98
C THR A 534 -46.46 23.96 -8.07
N GLY A 535 -47.33 23.04 -8.55
CA GLY A 535 -47.67 21.81 -7.84
C GLY A 535 -46.48 20.86 -7.76
N TYR A 536 -45.79 20.63 -8.89
CA TYR A 536 -44.60 19.80 -8.95
C TYR A 536 -43.44 20.42 -8.17
N PHE A 537 -43.26 21.74 -8.25
CA PHE A 537 -42.28 22.46 -7.42
C PHE A 537 -42.52 22.24 -5.92
N ARG A 538 -43.77 22.36 -5.43
CA ARG A 538 -44.10 22.12 -4.01
C ARG A 538 -43.81 20.71 -3.57
N GLN A 539 -44.07 19.75 -4.42
CA GLN A 539 -43.75 18.33 -4.19
C GLN A 539 -42.25 18.13 -4.06
N CYS A 540 -41.46 18.58 -5.05
CA CYS A 540 -40.00 18.47 -5.03
C CYS A 540 -39.36 19.17 -3.82
N PHE A 541 -39.88 20.36 -3.45
CA PHE A 541 -39.41 21.08 -2.28
C PHE A 541 -39.71 20.33 -0.98
N LYS A 542 -40.91 19.74 -0.86
CA LYS A 542 -41.26 18.90 0.28
C LYS A 542 -40.42 17.61 0.35
N GLU A 543 -40.12 17.00 -0.77
CA GLU A 543 -39.24 15.83 -0.84
C GLU A 543 -37.82 16.16 -0.37
N GLU A 544 -37.28 17.35 -0.72
CA GLU A 544 -35.92 17.77 -0.37
C GLU A 544 -35.79 18.26 1.06
N PHE A 545 -36.76 19.09 1.54
CA PHE A 545 -36.68 19.79 2.83
C PHE A 545 -37.67 19.24 3.90
N GLY A 546 -38.44 18.23 3.57
CA GLY A 546 -39.41 17.58 4.50
C GLY A 546 -40.70 18.37 4.71
N VAL A 547 -40.76 19.66 4.37
CA VAL A 547 -41.90 20.56 4.59
C VAL A 547 -42.26 21.36 3.34
N SER A 548 -43.49 21.86 3.26
CA SER A 548 -43.89 22.73 2.14
C SER A 548 -43.14 24.06 2.15
N PRO A 549 -42.95 24.75 0.99
CA PRO A 549 -42.29 26.06 0.95
C PRO A 549 -42.94 27.10 1.88
N SER A 550 -44.27 27.05 2.06
CA SER A 550 -44.99 27.96 2.93
C SER A 550 -44.75 27.66 4.41
N ASP A 551 -44.66 26.43 4.79
CA ASP A 551 -44.39 26.00 6.16
C ASP A 551 -42.93 26.18 6.54
N TYR A 552 -42.03 26.01 5.58
CA TYR A 552 -40.60 26.29 5.74
C TYR A 552 -40.34 27.74 6.11
N LEU A 553 -40.99 28.71 5.43
CA LEU A 553 -40.94 30.14 5.79
C LEU A 553 -41.48 30.42 7.21
N LYS A 554 -42.59 29.78 7.60
CA LYS A 554 -43.14 29.96 8.95
C LYS A 554 -42.20 29.46 10.04
N GLN A 555 -41.52 28.34 9.83
CA GLN A 555 -40.58 27.78 10.80
C GLN A 555 -39.35 28.68 11.00
N ILE A 556 -38.83 29.30 9.93
CA ILE A 556 -37.68 30.21 10.02
C ILE A 556 -38.03 31.55 10.66
N ILE A 557 -39.25 32.07 10.42
CA ILE A 557 -39.71 33.34 11.05
C ILE A 557 -39.97 33.13 12.55
N GLN A 558 -40.20 31.88 13.00
CA GLN A 558 -40.45 31.55 14.42
C GLN A 558 -39.19 31.13 15.19
N SER A 559 -38.09 30.81 14.51
CA SER A 559 -36.78 30.53 15.09
C SER A 559 -35.89 31.78 15.13
#